data_95e2dd8c85ffe0aa85dc504231dc1bc5
#
_entry.id   95e2dd8c85ffe0aa85dc504231dc1bc5
#
_cell.length_a   1.000
_cell.length_b   1.000
_cell.length_c   1.000
_cell.angle_alpha   90.00
_cell.angle_beta   90.00
_cell.angle_gamma   90.00
#
_symmetry.space_group_name_H-M   'P 1'
#
loop_
_entity.id
_entity.type
_entity.pdbx_description
1 polymer ?
#
loop_
_entity_poly.entity_id
_entity_poly.type
_entity_poly.pdbx_seq_one_letter_code
_entity_poly.pdbx_strand_id
1 'polypeptide(L)' 'RQPMTPDEYIEARETTFALYDALAQLPPTQARRVYQHYLLGMSKAEIAAAEGVGRSRICCSIERGLASMKNILKKSL' A
#
# COMPACT_ATOMS: atom_id res chain seq x y z
N ARG A 1 -15.55 10.10 16.51
CA ARG A 1 -14.48 10.60 15.64
C ARG A 1 -14.75 12.04 15.23
N GLN A 2 -13.75 12.88 15.29
CA GLN A 2 -13.90 14.28 14.91
C GLN A 2 -13.94 14.40 13.38
N PRO A 3 -14.79 15.31 12.87
CA PRO A 3 -14.79 15.57 11.43
C PRO A 3 -13.49 16.25 11.00
N MET A 4 -13.07 15.96 9.80
CA MET A 4 -11.87 16.57 9.24
C MET A 4 -12.12 18.03 8.89
N THR A 5 -11.12 18.86 9.10
CA THR A 5 -11.14 20.23 8.62
C THR A 5 -10.99 20.22 7.08
N PRO A 6 -11.38 21.30 6.38
CA PRO A 6 -11.16 21.36 4.92
C PRO A 6 -9.69 21.16 4.53
N ASP A 7 -8.77 21.72 5.31
CA ASP A 7 -7.34 21.56 5.04
C ASP A 7 -6.88 20.12 5.18
N GLU A 8 -7.34 19.43 6.23
CA GLU A 8 -7.03 18.02 6.43
C GLU A 8 -7.59 17.15 5.32
N TYR A 9 -8.78 17.49 4.83
CA TYR A 9 -9.41 16.76 3.74
C TYR A 9 -8.59 16.87 2.45
N ILE A 10 -8.11 18.06 2.13
CA ILE A 10 -7.28 18.29 0.95
C ILE A 10 -5.95 17.54 1.08
N GLU A 11 -5.30 17.62 2.25
CA GLU A 11 -4.06 16.89 2.51
C GLU A 11 -4.26 15.38 2.39
N ALA A 12 -5.36 14.86 2.92
CA ALA A 12 -5.68 13.43 2.83
C ALA A 12 -5.86 13.00 1.38
N ARG A 13 -6.49 13.82 0.54
CA ARG A 13 -6.66 13.52 -0.88
C ARG A 13 -5.34 13.50 -1.61
N GLU A 14 -4.49 14.48 -1.36
CA GLU A 14 -3.15 14.54 -1.97
C GLU A 14 -2.32 13.33 -1.57
N THR A 15 -2.39 12.92 -0.30
CA THR A 15 -1.73 11.73 0.18
C THR A 15 -2.25 10.48 -0.51
N THR A 16 -3.57 10.40 -0.74
CA THR A 16 -4.17 9.26 -1.42
C THR A 16 -3.69 9.16 -2.86
N PHE A 17 -3.64 10.27 -3.59
CA PHE A 17 -3.11 10.28 -4.96
C PHE A 17 -1.63 9.87 -4.99
N ALA A 18 -0.83 10.37 -4.05
CA ALA A 18 0.56 10.01 -3.95
C ALA A 18 0.75 8.51 -3.68
N LEU A 19 -0.12 7.94 -2.83
CA LEU A 19 -0.11 6.50 -2.56
C LEU A 19 -0.40 5.68 -3.80
N TYR A 20 -1.43 6.05 -4.57
CA TYR A 20 -1.78 5.33 -5.79
C TYR A 20 -0.70 5.46 -6.85
N ASP A 21 -0.08 6.63 -6.98
CA ASP A 21 1.05 6.84 -7.88
C ASP A 21 2.23 5.95 -7.48
N ALA A 22 2.54 5.88 -6.19
CA ALA A 22 3.62 5.05 -5.70
C ALA A 22 3.33 3.57 -5.97
N LEU A 23 2.08 3.13 -5.73
CA LEU A 23 1.66 1.76 -6.04
C LEU A 23 1.85 1.44 -7.53
N ALA A 24 1.52 2.38 -8.40
CA ALA A 24 1.62 2.18 -9.84
C ALA A 24 3.08 2.00 -10.30
N GLN A 25 4.03 2.49 -9.51
CA GLN A 25 5.46 2.37 -9.83
C GLN A 25 6.07 1.07 -9.32
N LEU A 26 5.35 0.31 -8.50
CA LEU A 26 5.83 -0.97 -7.98
C LEU A 26 5.65 -2.07 -9.03
N PRO A 27 6.46 -3.17 -8.95
CA PRO A 27 6.16 -4.37 -9.73
C PRO A 27 4.72 -4.82 -9.47
N PRO A 28 3.99 -5.31 -10.48
CA PRO A 28 2.56 -5.63 -10.33
C PRO A 28 2.22 -6.54 -9.17
N THR A 29 3.04 -7.55 -8.91
CA THR A 29 2.80 -8.48 -7.81
C THR A 29 2.91 -7.80 -6.45
N GLN A 30 3.94 -6.97 -6.27
CA GLN A 30 4.11 -6.23 -5.02
C GLN A 30 2.98 -5.21 -4.82
N ALA A 31 2.64 -4.48 -5.88
CA ALA A 31 1.56 -3.50 -5.83
C ALA A 31 0.24 -4.14 -5.41
N ARG A 32 -0.10 -5.28 -6.01
CA ARG A 32 -1.33 -6.01 -5.70
C ARG A 32 -1.35 -6.44 -4.24
N ARG A 33 -0.26 -7.00 -3.72
CA ARG A 33 -0.19 -7.51 -2.36
C ARG A 33 -0.28 -6.38 -1.33
N VAL A 34 0.40 -5.27 -1.58
CA VAL A 34 0.32 -4.09 -0.72
C VAL A 34 -1.11 -3.54 -0.72
N TYR A 35 -1.72 -3.42 -1.89
CA TYR A 35 -3.09 -2.95 -2.04
C TYR A 35 -4.07 -3.84 -1.27
N GLN A 36 -3.99 -5.16 -1.46
CA GLN A 36 -4.87 -6.09 -0.79
C GLN A 36 -4.75 -6.02 0.73
N HIS A 37 -3.54 -5.89 1.23
CA HIS A 37 -3.32 -5.87 2.67
C HIS A 37 -3.78 -4.55 3.30
N TYR A 38 -3.38 -3.42 2.74
CA TYR A 38 -3.63 -2.12 3.37
C TYR A 38 -4.93 -1.46 2.97
N LEU A 39 -5.37 -1.63 1.73
CA LEU A 39 -6.57 -0.97 1.24
C LEU A 39 -7.81 -1.84 1.30
N LEU A 40 -7.68 -3.14 1.05
CA LEU A 40 -8.79 -4.08 1.14
C LEU A 40 -8.92 -4.74 2.51
N GLY A 41 -7.95 -4.55 3.39
CA GLY A 41 -7.99 -5.10 4.74
C GLY A 41 -7.77 -6.61 4.84
N MET A 42 -7.20 -7.22 3.82
CA MET A 42 -6.91 -8.66 3.85
C MET A 42 -5.69 -8.94 4.71
N SER A 43 -5.75 -10.01 5.48
CA SER A 43 -4.58 -10.45 6.24
C SER A 43 -3.55 -11.09 5.31
N LYS A 44 -2.31 -11.13 5.76
CA LYS A 44 -1.23 -11.78 5.00
C LYS A 44 -1.56 -13.25 4.76
N ALA A 45 -2.15 -13.91 5.75
CA ALA A 45 -2.58 -15.31 5.62
C ALA A 45 -3.67 -15.48 4.56
N GLU A 46 -4.63 -14.56 4.53
CA GLU A 46 -5.70 -14.60 3.52
C GLU A 46 -5.15 -14.41 2.12
N ILE A 47 -4.22 -13.49 1.94
CA ILE A 47 -3.56 -13.25 0.65
C ILE A 47 -2.78 -14.49 0.22
N ALA A 48 -2.04 -15.08 1.15
CA ALA A 48 -1.25 -16.28 0.88
C ALA A 48 -2.14 -17.44 0.45
N ALA A 49 -3.26 -17.64 1.14
CA ALA A 49 -4.22 -18.68 0.81
C ALA A 49 -4.84 -18.47 -0.57
N ALA A 50 -5.19 -17.23 -0.89
CA ALA A 50 -5.78 -16.89 -2.18
C ALA A 50 -4.82 -17.13 -3.34
N GLU A 51 -3.53 -16.89 -3.12
CA GLU A 51 -2.51 -17.08 -4.16
C GLU A 51 -1.89 -18.47 -4.16
N GLY A 52 -2.15 -19.26 -3.14
CA GLY A 52 -1.55 -20.60 -3.03
C GLY A 52 -0.07 -20.58 -2.73
N VAL A 53 0.41 -19.57 -2.00
CA VAL A 53 1.82 -19.43 -1.65
C VAL A 53 1.98 -19.35 -0.13
N GLY A 54 3.23 -19.43 0.35
CA GLY A 54 3.52 -19.32 1.77
C GLY A 54 3.36 -17.89 2.29
N ARG A 55 2.97 -17.78 3.57
CA ARG A 55 2.77 -16.46 4.20
C ARG A 55 4.06 -15.64 4.24
N SER A 56 5.21 -16.29 4.42
CA SER A 56 6.49 -15.58 4.45
C SER A 56 6.79 -14.89 3.12
N ARG A 57 6.38 -15.48 2.01
CA ARG A 57 6.53 -14.86 0.69
C ARG A 57 5.69 -13.58 0.59
N ILE A 58 4.47 -13.62 1.10
CA ILE A 58 3.60 -12.45 1.13
C ILE A 58 4.20 -11.37 2.02
N CYS A 59 4.69 -11.74 3.20
CA CYS A 59 5.36 -10.83 4.12
C CYS A 59 6.51 -10.09 3.47
N CYS A 60 7.42 -10.82 2.84
CA CYS A 60 8.59 -10.23 2.16
C CYS A 60 8.17 -9.31 1.04
N SER A 61 7.17 -9.72 0.25
CA SER A 61 6.67 -8.94 -0.87
C SER A 61 6.10 -7.61 -0.39
N ILE A 62 5.30 -7.64 0.67
CA ILE A 62 4.69 -6.43 1.24
C ILE A 62 5.77 -5.52 1.82
N GLU A 63 6.75 -6.07 2.54
CA GLU A 63 7.84 -5.28 3.10
C GLU A 63 8.66 -4.58 2.03
N ARG A 64 8.98 -5.29 0.95
CA ARG A 64 9.71 -4.71 -0.17
C ARG A 64 8.88 -3.62 -0.87
N GLY A 65 7.60 -3.90 -1.05
CA GLY A 65 6.68 -2.93 -1.63
C GLY A 65 6.60 -1.65 -0.81
N LEU A 66 6.46 -1.79 0.51
CA LEU A 66 6.41 -0.63 1.41
C LEU A 66 7.72 0.16 1.39
N ALA A 67 8.87 -0.52 1.38
CA ALA A 67 10.16 0.15 1.31
C ALA A 67 10.29 0.96 0.02
N SER A 68 9.87 0.39 -1.10
CA SER A 68 9.88 1.08 -2.39
C SER A 68 8.92 2.27 -2.40
N MET A 69 7.72 2.10 -1.87
CA MET A 69 6.75 3.19 -1.75
C MET A 69 7.29 4.33 -0.90
N LYS A 70 7.93 3.99 0.22
CA LYS A 70 8.51 4.99 1.11
C LYS A 70 9.56 5.82 0.39
N ASN A 71 10.41 5.19 -0.42
CA ASN A 71 11.43 5.88 -1.21
C ASN A 71 10.79 6.77 -2.28
N ILE A 72 9.76 6.28 -2.96
CA ILE A 72 9.05 7.03 -3.99
C ILE A 72 8.39 8.26 -3.38
N LEU A 73 7.68 8.09 -2.28
CA LEU A 73 7.00 9.18 -1.59
C LEU A 73 7.99 10.21 -1.05
N LYS A 74 9.13 9.76 -0.55
CA LYS A 74 10.17 10.64 -0.04
C LYS A 74 10.77 11.51 -1.13
N LYS A 75 10.91 10.97 -2.34
CA LYS A 75 11.41 11.74 -3.49
C LYS A 75 10.39 12.73 -4.02
N SER A 76 9.10 12.43 -3.84
CA SER A 76 8.02 13.29 -4.32
C SER A 76 7.79 14.50 -3.42
N LEU A 77 8.24 14.43 -2.21
CA LEU A 77 8.16 15.53 -1.27
C LEU A 77 9.41 16.40 -1.34
#